data_625960a4ec9c99aba9c692005b183d4e
#
_entry.id   625960a4ec9c99aba9c692005b183d4e
#
_cell.length_a   1.000
_cell.length_b   1.000
_cell.length_c   1.000
_cell.angle_alpha   90.00
_cell.angle_beta   90.00
_cell.angle_gamma   90.00
#
_symmetry.space_group_name_H-M   'P 1'
#
loop_
_entity.id
_entity.type
_entity.pdbx_description
1 polymer ?
#
loop_
_entity_poly.entity_id
_entity_poly.type
_entity_poly.pdbx_seq_one_letter_code
_entity_poly.pdbx_strand_id
1 'polypeptide(L)'
;MNIRKYFKYVASRPEFAALTIFIVIAITFYIINENFLNFRNLRVLLTISPEIALIAMGATILMVSGEFDLSVGSVFALSGVVMVVLTNEGVNAHLAFTIALLMCLAIGYINAI
;
A
#
# COMPACT_ATOMS: atom_id res chain seq x y z
N MET A 1 -26.79 27.99 6.73
CA MET A 1 -25.73 27.11 7.25
C MET A 1 -24.40 27.86 7.12
N ASN A 2 -23.71 28.14 8.22
CA ASN A 2 -22.59 29.10 8.26
C ASN A 2 -21.34 28.40 7.66
N ILE A 3 -20.83 28.88 6.53
CA ILE A 3 -19.68 28.32 5.78
C ILE A 3 -18.47 28.08 6.70
N ARG A 4 -18.24 28.98 7.68
CA ARG A 4 -17.19 28.82 8.70
C ARG A 4 -17.37 27.57 9.58
N LYS A 5 -18.60 27.20 9.93
CA LYS A 5 -18.89 25.99 10.74
C LYS A 5 -18.64 24.72 9.91
N TYR A 6 -19.02 24.75 8.64
CA TYR A 6 -18.80 23.63 7.72
C TYR A 6 -17.30 23.42 7.49
N PHE A 7 -16.55 24.48 7.25
CA PHE A 7 -15.10 24.38 7.04
C PHE A 7 -14.37 23.84 8.29
N LYS A 8 -14.77 24.28 9.48
CA LYS A 8 -14.20 23.80 10.74
C LYS A 8 -14.52 22.33 11.02
N TYR A 9 -15.74 21.88 10.65
CA TYR A 9 -16.15 20.48 10.77
C TYR A 9 -15.39 19.58 9.79
N VAL A 10 -15.21 20.04 8.57
CA VAL A 10 -14.49 19.32 7.52
C VAL A 10 -12.98 19.26 7.85
N ALA A 11 -12.39 20.38 8.27
CA ALA A 11 -10.97 20.46 8.62
C ALA A 11 -10.60 19.67 9.90
N SER A 12 -11.56 19.29 10.74
CA SER A 12 -11.32 18.46 11.92
C SER A 12 -11.33 16.96 11.65
N ARG A 13 -11.56 16.53 10.41
CA ARG A 13 -11.54 15.14 10.01
C ARG A 13 -10.11 14.66 9.73
N PRO A 14 -9.69 13.49 10.25
CA PRO A 14 -8.32 12.97 10.04
C PRO A 14 -7.99 12.76 8.56
N GLU A 15 -8.99 12.50 7.71
CA GLU A 15 -8.84 12.35 6.27
C GLU A 15 -8.33 13.65 5.60
N PHE A 16 -8.77 14.80 6.12
CA PHE A 16 -8.31 16.11 5.64
C PHE A 16 -6.85 16.41 6.01
N ALA A 17 -6.42 15.97 7.18
CA ALA A 17 -5.03 16.08 7.58
C ALA A 17 -4.13 15.26 6.63
N ALA A 18 -4.52 14.02 6.35
CA ALA A 18 -3.78 13.15 5.41
C ALA A 18 -3.74 13.75 3.99
N LEU A 19 -4.87 14.27 3.49
CA LEU A 19 -4.93 14.93 2.19
C LEU A 19 -4.05 16.19 2.14
N THR A 20 -4.06 16.99 3.19
CA THR A 20 -3.23 18.19 3.27
C THR A 20 -1.76 17.86 3.26
N ILE A 21 -1.33 16.87 4.04
CA ILE A 21 0.06 16.38 4.05
C ILE A 21 0.45 15.86 2.66
N PHE A 22 -0.41 15.09 2.03
CA PHE A 22 -0.17 14.58 0.68
C PHE A 22 0.03 15.72 -0.33
N ILE A 23 -0.83 16.73 -0.32
CA ILE A 23 -0.72 17.90 -1.22
C ILE A 23 0.57 18.68 -0.94
N VAL A 24 0.91 18.92 0.33
CA VAL A 24 2.15 19.61 0.70
C VAL A 24 3.38 18.86 0.18
N ILE A 25 3.42 17.54 0.39
CA ILE A 25 4.52 16.70 -0.10
C ILE A 25 4.58 16.75 -1.63
N ALA A 26 3.45 16.60 -2.32
CA ALA A 26 3.40 16.63 -3.78
C ALA A 26 3.89 17.96 -4.36
N ILE A 27 3.48 19.09 -3.76
CA ILE A 27 3.94 20.44 -4.15
C ILE A 27 5.44 20.59 -3.89
N THR A 28 5.92 20.12 -2.75
CA THR A 28 7.35 20.18 -2.39
C THR A 28 8.19 19.42 -3.43
N PHE A 29 7.81 18.19 -3.77
CA PHE A 29 8.53 17.43 -4.79
C PHE A 29 8.43 18.05 -6.18
N TYR A 30 7.30 18.65 -6.53
CA TYR A 30 7.15 19.36 -7.79
C TYR A 30 8.10 20.57 -7.90
N ILE A 31 8.30 21.31 -6.80
CA ILE A 31 9.20 22.47 -6.77
C ILE A 31 10.68 22.03 -6.83
N ILE A 32 11.03 20.92 -6.14
CA ILE A 32 12.42 20.43 -6.07
C ILE A 32 12.84 19.73 -7.36
N ASN A 33 11.90 19.06 -8.05
CA ASN A 33 12.21 18.26 -9.23
C ASN A 33 11.23 18.54 -10.37
N GLU A 34 11.69 19.24 -11.40
CA GLU A 34 10.89 19.59 -12.59
C GLU A 34 10.33 18.35 -13.33
N ASN A 35 11.00 17.18 -13.17
CA ASN A 35 10.55 15.93 -13.75
C ASN A 35 9.53 15.18 -12.91
N PHE A 36 9.13 15.68 -11.75
CA PHE A 36 8.21 14.99 -10.84
C PHE A 36 6.88 14.65 -11.49
N LEU A 37 6.28 15.58 -12.25
CA LEU A 37 5.03 15.37 -13.01
C LEU A 37 5.26 14.96 -14.47
N ASN A 38 6.47 14.51 -14.83
CA ASN A 38 6.71 13.98 -16.15
C ASN A 38 5.88 12.69 -16.38
N PHE A 39 5.39 12.51 -17.60
CA PHE A 39 4.59 11.34 -18.01
C PHE A 39 5.23 9.99 -17.64
N ARG A 40 6.55 9.90 -17.74
CA ARG A 40 7.29 8.69 -17.33
C ARG A 40 7.14 8.41 -15.83
N ASN A 41 7.29 9.41 -15.00
CA ASN A 41 7.17 9.27 -13.53
C ASN A 41 5.72 9.00 -13.11
N LEU A 42 4.75 9.69 -13.73
CA LEU A 42 3.33 9.42 -13.51
C LEU A 42 2.96 7.96 -13.87
N ARG A 43 3.49 7.46 -14.98
CA ARG A 43 3.27 6.06 -15.37
C ARG A 43 3.81 5.08 -14.35
N VAL A 44 5.01 5.32 -13.81
CA VAL A 44 5.60 4.49 -12.75
C VAL A 44 4.73 4.53 -11.50
N LEU A 45 4.32 5.72 -11.06
CA LEU A 45 3.44 5.87 -9.90
C LEU A 45 2.12 5.12 -10.07
N LEU A 46 1.47 5.26 -11.23
CA LEU A 46 0.21 4.55 -11.53
C LEU A 46 0.38 3.03 -11.65
N THR A 47 1.57 2.55 -11.94
CA THR A 47 1.85 1.11 -11.98
C THR A 47 2.06 0.53 -10.58
N ILE A 48 2.77 1.24 -9.70
CA ILE A 48 3.11 0.76 -8.35
C ILE A 48 1.99 1.02 -7.34
N SER A 49 1.25 2.14 -7.49
CA SER A 49 0.21 2.54 -6.54
C SER A 49 -0.87 1.48 -6.29
N PRO A 50 -1.38 0.74 -7.29
CA PRO A 50 -2.37 -0.32 -7.06
C PRO A 50 -1.88 -1.45 -6.17
N GLU A 51 -0.60 -1.83 -6.27
CA GLU A 51 -0.01 -2.88 -5.43
C GLU A 51 0.00 -2.45 -3.96
N ILE A 52 0.46 -1.22 -3.70
CA ILE A 52 0.47 -0.65 -2.35
C ILE A 52 -0.96 -0.47 -1.83
N ALA A 53 -1.90 -0.05 -2.69
CA ALA A 53 -3.29 0.13 -2.32
C ALA A 53 -3.95 -1.18 -1.88
N LEU A 54 -3.68 -2.30 -2.55
CA LEU A 54 -4.19 -3.62 -2.15
C LEU A 54 -3.68 -4.03 -0.76
N ILE A 55 -2.39 -3.82 -0.49
CA ILE A 55 -1.79 -4.09 0.82
C ILE A 55 -2.42 -3.19 1.89
N ALA A 56 -2.58 -1.90 1.59
CA ALA A 56 -3.18 -0.94 2.51
C ALA A 56 -4.65 -1.26 2.82
N MET A 57 -5.42 -1.77 1.84
CA MET A 57 -6.79 -2.23 2.06
C MET A 57 -6.84 -3.40 3.04
N GLY A 58 -5.99 -4.40 2.87
CA GLY A 58 -5.89 -5.54 3.80
C GLY A 58 -5.51 -5.09 5.21
N ALA A 59 -4.49 -4.25 5.35
CA ALA A 59 -4.07 -3.68 6.62
C ALA A 59 -5.17 -2.84 7.28
N THR A 60 -5.95 -2.10 6.49
CA THR A 60 -7.07 -1.29 7.00
C THR A 60 -8.17 -2.18 7.60
N ILE A 61 -8.52 -3.29 6.94
CA ILE A 61 -9.51 -4.25 7.46
C ILE A 61 -9.04 -4.82 8.80
N LEU A 62 -7.77 -5.17 8.90
CA LEU A 62 -7.17 -5.71 10.11
C LEU A 62 -7.21 -4.68 11.26
N MET A 63 -6.84 -3.43 10.99
CA MET A 63 -6.89 -2.34 11.97
C MET A 63 -8.31 -2.05 12.45
N VAL A 64 -9.30 -2.12 11.57
CA VAL A 64 -10.73 -1.94 11.94
C VAL A 64 -11.21 -3.08 12.84
N SER A 65 -10.65 -4.28 12.69
CA SER A 65 -10.93 -5.43 13.58
C SER A 65 -10.27 -5.29 14.96
N GLY A 66 -9.45 -4.26 15.18
CA GLY A 66 -8.75 -4.01 16.45
C GLY A 66 -7.40 -4.72 16.54
N GLU A 67 -6.96 -5.38 15.48
CA GLU A 67 -5.69 -6.09 15.44
C GLU A 67 -4.62 -5.25 14.71
N PHE A 68 -3.39 -5.33 15.20
CA PHE A 68 -2.26 -4.60 14.65
C PHE A 68 -1.20 -5.59 14.20
N ASP A 69 -1.12 -5.85 12.90
CA ASP A 69 -0.10 -6.73 12.33
C ASP A 69 0.96 -5.92 11.57
N LEU A 70 2.17 -5.90 12.11
CA LEU A 70 3.34 -5.27 11.48
C LEU A 70 4.05 -6.23 10.51
N SER A 71 3.62 -7.48 10.41
CA SER A 71 4.26 -8.49 9.54
C SER A 71 3.90 -8.34 8.06
N VAL A 72 2.88 -7.53 7.73
CA VAL A 72 2.37 -7.38 6.36
C VAL A 72 3.49 -7.06 5.35
N GLY A 73 4.40 -6.14 5.69
CA GLY A 73 5.52 -5.78 4.83
C GLY A 73 6.53 -6.92 4.63
N SER A 74 6.84 -7.66 5.68
CA SER A 74 7.76 -8.81 5.62
C SER A 74 7.14 -9.99 4.88
N VAL A 75 5.86 -10.27 5.06
CA VAL A 75 5.14 -11.31 4.33
C VAL A 75 5.07 -10.98 2.83
N PHE A 76 4.82 -9.72 2.48
CA PHE A 76 4.86 -9.25 1.09
C PHE A 76 6.23 -9.47 0.46
N ALA A 77 7.31 -9.01 1.12
CA ALA A 77 8.67 -9.19 0.64
C ALA A 77 9.04 -10.68 0.49
N LEU A 78 8.69 -11.51 1.48
CA LEU A 78 8.95 -12.94 1.45
C LEU A 78 8.22 -13.63 0.30
N SER A 79 6.96 -13.28 0.04
CA SER A 79 6.18 -13.84 -1.07
C SER A 79 6.84 -13.59 -2.42
N GLY A 80 7.36 -12.38 -2.63
CA GLY A 80 8.09 -12.01 -3.83
C GLY A 80 9.37 -12.84 -4.00
N VAL A 81 10.15 -13.00 -2.92
CA VAL A 81 11.38 -13.81 -2.93
C VAL A 81 11.06 -15.28 -3.27
N VAL A 82 10.05 -15.87 -2.63
CA VAL A 82 9.64 -17.26 -2.88
C VAL A 82 9.21 -17.45 -4.33
N MET A 83 8.43 -16.51 -4.87
CA MET A 83 7.99 -16.57 -6.25
C MET A 83 9.18 -16.52 -7.23
N VAL A 84 10.14 -15.63 -7.00
CA VAL A 84 11.34 -15.50 -7.83
C VAL A 84 12.22 -16.75 -7.75
N VAL A 85 12.46 -17.29 -6.56
CA VAL A 85 13.26 -18.51 -6.36
C VAL A 85 12.63 -19.68 -7.09
N LEU A 86 11.34 -19.92 -6.91
CA LEU A 86 10.65 -21.02 -7.55
C LEU A 86 10.65 -20.92 -9.09
N THR A 87 10.45 -19.71 -9.63
CA THR A 87 10.49 -19.51 -11.08
C THR A 87 11.90 -19.69 -11.65
N ASN A 88 12.93 -19.31 -10.93
CA ASN A 88 14.32 -19.54 -11.33
C ASN A 88 14.71 -21.05 -11.32
N GLU A 89 14.11 -21.83 -10.42
CA GLU A 89 14.23 -23.30 -10.40
C GLU A 89 13.38 -24.00 -11.46
N GLY A 90 12.73 -23.24 -12.35
CA GLY A 90 11.94 -23.79 -13.46
C GLY A 90 10.49 -24.16 -13.10
N VAL A 91 10.01 -23.79 -11.92
CA VAL A 91 8.60 -23.97 -11.55
C VAL A 91 7.74 -23.02 -12.36
N ASN A 92 6.62 -23.52 -12.90
CA ASN A 92 5.66 -22.69 -13.62
C ASN A 92 5.19 -21.50 -12.79
N ALA A 93 5.13 -20.29 -13.38
CA ALA A 93 4.80 -19.07 -12.68
C ALA A 93 3.43 -19.11 -11.95
N HIS A 94 2.41 -19.78 -12.50
CA HIS A 94 1.12 -19.93 -11.83
C HIS A 94 1.23 -20.82 -10.58
N LEU A 95 2.03 -21.89 -10.65
CA LEU A 95 2.26 -22.76 -9.51
C LEU A 95 3.11 -22.04 -8.44
N ALA A 96 4.14 -21.31 -8.83
CA ALA A 96 4.96 -20.51 -7.92
C ALA A 96 4.12 -19.44 -7.20
N PHE A 97 3.22 -18.77 -7.92
CA PHE A 97 2.27 -17.82 -7.34
C PHE A 97 1.33 -18.50 -6.33
N THR A 98 0.78 -19.66 -6.67
CA THR A 98 -0.12 -20.41 -5.77
C THR A 98 0.60 -20.83 -4.48
N ILE A 99 1.84 -21.31 -4.59
CA ILE A 99 2.66 -21.69 -3.43
C ILE A 99 2.95 -20.46 -2.56
N ALA A 100 3.35 -19.33 -3.16
CA ALA A 100 3.59 -18.09 -2.42
C ALA A 100 2.33 -17.59 -1.70
N LEU A 101 1.18 -17.68 -2.34
CA LEU A 101 -0.11 -17.30 -1.74
C LEU A 101 -0.49 -18.20 -0.55
N LEU A 102 -0.37 -19.51 -0.71
CA LEU A 102 -0.64 -20.47 0.37
C LEU A 102 0.30 -20.26 1.56
N MET A 103 1.56 -19.95 1.29
CA MET A 103 2.53 -19.61 2.34
C MET A 103 2.11 -18.34 3.09
N CYS A 104 1.69 -17.28 2.39
CA CYS A 104 1.20 -16.07 3.02
C CYS A 104 -0.02 -16.34 3.91
N LEU A 105 -0.97 -17.15 3.43
CA LEU A 105 -2.14 -17.55 4.22
C LEU A 105 -1.75 -18.35 5.48
N ALA A 106 -0.78 -19.25 5.35
CA ALA A 106 -0.29 -20.02 6.50
C ALA A 106 0.38 -19.12 7.54
N ILE A 107 1.23 -18.17 7.10
CA ILE A 107 1.87 -17.21 8.01
C ILE A 107 0.82 -16.33 8.69
N GLY A 108 -0.15 -15.80 7.93
CA GLY A 108 -1.24 -15.00 8.48
C GLY A 108 -2.05 -15.78 9.52
N TYR A 109 -2.35 -17.04 9.27
CA TYR A 109 -3.04 -17.91 10.23
C TYR A 109 -2.22 -18.14 11.50
N ILE A 110 -0.91 -18.39 11.38
CA ILE A 110 -0.02 -18.56 12.53
C ILE A 110 0.08 -17.29 13.36
N ASN A 111 0.13 -16.13 12.72
CA ASN A 111 0.19 -14.83 13.41
C ASN A 111 -1.12 -14.47 14.14
N ALA A 112 -2.24 -15.10 13.75
CA ALA A 112 -3.56 -14.85 14.34
C ALA A 112 -3.88 -15.71 15.58
N ILE A 113 -3.01 -16.69 15.94
CA ILE A 113 -3.15 -17.57 17.11
C ILE A 113 -2.33 -17.02 18.26
#